data_9a50076947afa129c2bca1cad382cd15
#
_entry.id   9a50076947afa129c2bca1cad382cd15
#
_cell.length_a   1.000
_cell.length_b   1.000
_cell.length_c   1.000
_cell.angle_alpha   90.00
_cell.angle_beta   90.00
_cell.angle_gamma   90.00
#
_symmetry.space_group_name_H-M   'P 1'
#
loop_
_entity.id
_entity.type
_entity.pdbx_description
1 polymer ?
#
loop_
_entity_poly.entity_id
_entity_poly.type
_entity_poly.pdbx_seq_one_letter_code
_entity_poly.pdbx_strand_id
1 'polypeptide(L)'
;MPRDLTSQDSVRQDSVAQDSVHRDRVIAGRYRLAGPLGGGSEANVQKAFDLHSGDAVAVKIFRCSDAANEAPFRREVDIHGRLRHKNIVRVLGSGTTGHQEGGEIRNFLVMELVEGMDLRTLLHHQPASPRETAEWVSGIARALTYIHRRGIVHNDIKPGNILVNLAADPGGPGVAQLTDFGIALTGGTATPGSSSGTPHYLSPEEVRGENSTTASDVYSLGLVALECLTGTKAFPGPPLESMVARTLGEPRIPGTVRRRWSMVLHAMTDPDPAGRPSASQVVGMFRRLSR
;
A
#
# COMPACT_ATOMS: atom_id res chain seq x y z
N MET A 1 43.87 -31.60 -9.35
CA MET A 1 42.90 -31.05 -8.43
C MET A 1 41.68 -30.60 -9.21
N PRO A 2 40.58 -31.37 -9.29
CA PRO A 2 39.35 -30.92 -9.96
C PRO A 2 38.55 -30.02 -9.02
N ARG A 3 38.04 -28.94 -9.58
CA ARG A 3 37.18 -27.96 -8.89
C ARG A 3 35.72 -28.47 -8.81
N ASP A 4 35.16 -28.43 -7.62
CA ASP A 4 33.76 -28.72 -7.32
C ASP A 4 32.77 -27.80 -8.08
N LEU A 5 32.01 -28.42 -8.99
CA LEU A 5 30.94 -27.77 -9.78
C LEU A 5 29.53 -28.19 -9.31
N THR A 6 29.39 -28.72 -8.09
CA THR A 6 28.12 -29.36 -7.65
C THR A 6 27.21 -28.50 -6.78
N SER A 7 27.58 -27.26 -6.43
CA SER A 7 26.74 -26.45 -5.50
C SER A 7 25.85 -25.40 -6.16
N GLN A 8 25.97 -25.13 -7.47
CA GLN A 8 25.12 -24.15 -8.15
C GLN A 8 23.90 -24.75 -8.87
N ASP A 9 23.92 -26.04 -9.17
CA ASP A 9 22.78 -26.70 -9.84
C ASP A 9 21.66 -27.10 -8.86
N SER A 10 21.95 -27.38 -7.61
CA SER A 10 20.92 -27.72 -6.61
C SER A 10 20.01 -26.55 -6.24
N VAL A 11 20.56 -25.32 -6.17
CA VAL A 11 19.77 -24.11 -5.84
C VAL A 11 18.83 -23.70 -7.00
N ARG A 12 19.21 -23.99 -8.25
CA ARG A 12 18.35 -23.73 -9.41
C ARG A 12 17.25 -24.78 -9.59
N GLN A 13 17.49 -26.01 -9.22
CA GLN A 13 16.48 -27.08 -9.28
C GLN A 13 15.41 -26.93 -8.21
N ASP A 14 15.75 -26.47 -7.00
CA ASP A 14 14.77 -26.20 -5.93
C ASP A 14 13.86 -25.01 -6.24
N SER A 15 14.37 -23.97 -6.91
CA SER A 15 13.54 -22.81 -7.28
C SER A 15 12.56 -23.15 -8.42
N VAL A 16 12.97 -23.98 -9.39
CA VAL A 16 12.10 -24.42 -10.50
C VAL A 16 11.06 -25.44 -10.02
N ALA A 17 11.39 -26.27 -9.05
CA ALA A 17 10.45 -27.23 -8.47
C ALA A 17 9.38 -26.52 -7.58
N GLN A 18 9.76 -25.45 -6.86
CA GLN A 18 8.80 -24.65 -6.10
C GLN A 18 7.84 -23.84 -6.99
N ASP A 19 8.31 -23.35 -8.14
CA ASP A 19 7.46 -22.64 -9.12
C ASP A 19 6.44 -23.56 -9.81
N SER A 20 6.77 -24.83 -10.03
CA SER A 20 5.87 -25.79 -10.69
C SER A 20 4.75 -26.28 -9.77
N VAL A 21 4.97 -26.39 -8.45
CA VAL A 21 3.96 -26.83 -7.46
C VAL A 21 2.87 -25.79 -7.23
N HIS A 22 3.12 -24.51 -7.54
CA HIS A 22 2.11 -23.46 -7.36
C HIS A 22 1.13 -23.31 -8.54
N ARG A 23 1.45 -23.83 -9.73
CA ARG A 23 0.65 -23.60 -10.95
C ARG A 23 -0.69 -24.32 -11.00
N ASP A 24 -0.89 -25.39 -10.24
CA ASP A 24 -2.12 -26.18 -10.25
C ASP A 24 -3.02 -25.97 -9.02
N ARG A 25 -2.66 -25.06 -8.13
CA ARG A 25 -3.42 -24.85 -6.90
C ARG A 25 -4.64 -23.96 -7.17
N VAL A 26 -5.84 -24.54 -7.02
CA VAL A 26 -7.11 -23.83 -7.06
C VAL A 26 -7.60 -23.60 -5.64
N ILE A 27 -7.88 -22.36 -5.25
CA ILE A 27 -8.46 -22.03 -3.95
C ILE A 27 -9.97 -21.76 -4.08
N ALA A 28 -10.72 -22.16 -3.06
CA ALA A 28 -12.19 -22.09 -3.02
C ALA A 28 -12.89 -22.64 -4.29
N GLY A 29 -12.27 -23.61 -4.98
CA GLY A 29 -12.81 -24.20 -6.22
C GLY A 29 -12.94 -23.21 -7.39
N ARG A 30 -12.42 -21.99 -7.27
CA ARG A 30 -12.66 -20.91 -8.24
C ARG A 30 -11.41 -20.19 -8.72
N TYR A 31 -10.43 -19.97 -7.88
CA TYR A 31 -9.28 -19.14 -8.24
C TYR A 31 -8.03 -19.98 -8.44
N ARG A 32 -7.61 -20.16 -9.69
CA ARG A 32 -6.40 -20.88 -10.05
C ARG A 32 -5.20 -19.94 -9.90
N LEU A 33 -4.33 -20.23 -8.93
CA LEU A 33 -3.12 -19.43 -8.66
C LEU A 33 -2.14 -19.56 -9.83
N ALA A 34 -1.50 -18.43 -10.19
CA ALA A 34 -0.60 -18.34 -11.34
C ALA A 34 0.81 -17.86 -10.99
N GLY A 35 1.04 -17.39 -9.77
CA GLY A 35 2.38 -16.98 -9.29
C GLY A 35 2.32 -15.78 -8.35
N PRO A 36 3.43 -15.49 -7.65
CA PRO A 36 3.50 -14.41 -6.69
C PRO A 36 3.47 -13.04 -7.38
N LEU A 37 2.76 -12.08 -6.78
CA LEU A 37 2.82 -10.65 -7.13
C LEU A 37 3.58 -9.86 -6.07
N GLY A 38 3.57 -10.34 -4.82
CA GLY A 38 4.24 -9.72 -3.70
C GLY A 38 3.85 -10.39 -2.38
N GLY A 39 4.45 -9.92 -1.30
CA GLY A 39 4.13 -10.45 0.03
C GLY A 39 4.79 -9.64 1.12
N GLY A 40 4.23 -9.75 2.32
CA GLY A 40 4.72 -9.12 3.54
C GLY A 40 4.58 -10.07 4.73
N SER A 41 4.73 -9.54 5.94
CA SER A 41 4.58 -10.31 7.17
C SER A 41 3.17 -10.88 7.36
N GLU A 42 2.14 -10.21 6.88
CA GLU A 42 0.73 -10.52 7.17
C GLU A 42 0.05 -11.36 6.09
N ALA A 43 0.42 -11.16 4.82
CA ALA A 43 -0.22 -11.81 3.69
C ALA A 43 0.74 -12.02 2.52
N ASN A 44 0.36 -12.97 1.66
CA ASN A 44 0.96 -13.17 0.35
C ASN A 44 -0.05 -12.76 -0.72
N VAL A 45 0.39 -12.00 -1.72
CA VAL A 45 -0.43 -11.62 -2.87
C VAL A 45 0.00 -12.44 -4.08
N GLN A 46 -0.95 -13.09 -4.73
CA GLN A 46 -0.72 -13.94 -5.90
C GLN A 46 -1.61 -13.50 -7.06
N LYS A 47 -1.08 -13.59 -8.27
CA LYS A 47 -1.88 -13.57 -9.48
C LYS A 47 -2.71 -14.85 -9.54
N ALA A 48 -3.95 -14.76 -9.95
CA ALA A 48 -4.82 -15.91 -10.18
C ALA A 48 -5.72 -15.66 -11.39
N PHE A 49 -6.33 -16.74 -11.87
CA PHE A 49 -7.40 -16.68 -12.86
C PHE A 49 -8.71 -17.12 -12.21
N ASP A 50 -9.73 -16.28 -12.29
CA ASP A 50 -11.09 -16.63 -11.88
C ASP A 50 -11.67 -17.61 -12.91
N LEU A 51 -11.89 -18.86 -12.52
CA LEU A 51 -12.41 -19.92 -13.41
C LEU A 51 -13.86 -19.69 -13.87
N HIS A 52 -14.61 -18.80 -13.20
CA HIS A 52 -15.97 -18.47 -13.58
C HIS A 52 -16.02 -17.37 -14.65
N SER A 53 -15.21 -16.32 -14.55
CA SER A 53 -15.19 -15.21 -15.50
C SER A 53 -14.09 -15.32 -16.55
N GLY A 54 -13.01 -16.07 -16.27
CA GLY A 54 -11.81 -16.13 -17.08
C GLY A 54 -10.83 -14.97 -16.82
N ASP A 55 -11.19 -14.01 -15.97
CA ASP A 55 -10.40 -12.81 -15.73
C ASP A 55 -9.17 -13.12 -14.87
N ALA A 56 -8.10 -12.37 -15.11
CA ALA A 56 -6.95 -12.33 -14.21
C ALA A 56 -7.26 -11.42 -13.01
N VAL A 57 -6.94 -11.91 -11.80
CA VAL A 57 -7.20 -11.24 -10.53
C VAL A 57 -5.98 -11.29 -9.62
N ALA A 58 -5.93 -10.43 -8.62
CA ALA A 58 -4.98 -10.50 -7.52
C ALA A 58 -5.66 -11.12 -6.29
N VAL A 59 -5.02 -12.13 -5.69
CA VAL A 59 -5.55 -12.81 -4.50
C VAL A 59 -4.57 -12.58 -3.34
N LYS A 60 -5.02 -11.87 -2.31
CA LYS A 60 -4.30 -11.63 -1.06
C LYS A 60 -4.71 -12.70 -0.05
N ILE A 61 -3.79 -13.61 0.27
CA ILE A 61 -4.00 -14.71 1.22
C ILE A 61 -3.33 -14.34 2.54
N PHE A 62 -4.13 -14.23 3.60
CA PHE A 62 -3.63 -13.88 4.93
C PHE A 62 -2.93 -15.07 5.59
N ARG A 63 -1.85 -14.81 6.35
CA ARG A 63 -1.03 -15.88 6.96
C ARG A 63 -1.65 -16.45 8.23
N CYS A 64 -2.35 -15.61 9.01
CA CYS A 64 -3.03 -16.02 10.23
C CYS A 64 -4.54 -15.99 10.04
N SER A 65 -5.22 -17.04 10.50
CA SER A 65 -6.67 -17.17 10.50
C SER A 65 -7.23 -17.36 11.91
N ASP A 66 -6.57 -16.79 12.92
CA ASP A 66 -7.04 -16.89 14.30
C ASP A 66 -8.43 -16.25 14.44
N ALA A 67 -9.27 -16.82 15.29
CA ALA A 67 -10.62 -16.31 15.56
C ALA A 67 -10.61 -14.82 15.98
N ALA A 68 -9.51 -14.35 16.59
CA ALA A 68 -9.31 -12.94 16.94
C ALA A 68 -9.21 -12.02 15.70
N ASN A 69 -8.76 -12.55 14.56
CA ASN A 69 -8.57 -11.79 13.31
C ASN A 69 -9.77 -11.90 12.35
N GLU A 70 -10.76 -12.74 12.64
CA GLU A 70 -11.89 -12.94 11.75
C GLU A 70 -12.82 -11.71 11.68
N ALA A 71 -13.13 -11.10 12.80
CA ALA A 71 -13.98 -9.92 12.83
C ALA A 71 -13.34 -8.68 12.18
N PRO A 72 -12.05 -8.36 12.42
CA PRO A 72 -11.34 -7.34 11.68
C PRO A 72 -11.32 -7.60 10.17
N PHE A 73 -11.01 -8.83 9.74
CA PHE A 73 -11.00 -9.22 8.34
C PHE A 73 -12.37 -9.00 7.66
N ARG A 74 -13.45 -9.50 8.29
CA ARG A 74 -14.83 -9.31 7.77
C ARG A 74 -15.17 -7.84 7.60
N ARG A 75 -14.75 -7.00 8.56
CA ARG A 75 -14.98 -5.56 8.52
C ARG A 75 -14.21 -4.89 7.37
N GLU A 76 -12.94 -5.25 7.14
CA GLU A 76 -12.16 -4.77 5.99
C GLU A 76 -12.86 -5.12 4.68
N VAL A 77 -13.29 -6.38 4.54
CA VAL A 77 -14.03 -6.86 3.37
C VAL A 77 -15.31 -6.06 3.16
N ASP A 78 -16.10 -5.82 4.20
CA ASP A 78 -17.36 -5.08 4.13
C ASP A 78 -17.14 -3.62 3.73
N ILE A 79 -16.13 -2.97 4.28
CA ILE A 79 -15.80 -1.57 3.97
C ILE A 79 -15.22 -1.47 2.57
N HIS A 80 -14.13 -2.17 2.31
CA HIS A 80 -13.41 -2.10 1.03
C HIS A 80 -14.27 -2.62 -0.13
N GLY A 81 -15.02 -3.70 0.10
CA GLY A 81 -15.90 -4.29 -0.91
C GLY A 81 -16.98 -3.35 -1.46
N ARG A 82 -17.34 -2.29 -0.72
CA ARG A 82 -18.32 -1.27 -1.13
C ARG A 82 -17.70 -0.05 -1.80
N LEU A 83 -16.38 0.10 -1.74
CA LEU A 83 -15.71 1.25 -2.36
C LEU A 83 -15.63 1.10 -3.88
N ARG A 84 -15.98 2.16 -4.59
CA ARG A 84 -15.91 2.23 -6.05
C ARG A 84 -15.33 3.58 -6.45
N HIS A 85 -14.04 3.60 -6.77
CA HIS A 85 -13.34 4.83 -7.17
C HIS A 85 -12.13 4.49 -8.04
N LYS A 86 -11.85 5.27 -9.08
CA LYS A 86 -10.76 4.99 -10.05
C LYS A 86 -9.36 4.92 -9.42
N ASN A 87 -9.17 5.61 -8.30
CA ASN A 87 -7.90 5.63 -7.55
C ASN A 87 -7.94 4.71 -6.32
N ILE A 88 -8.81 3.71 -6.29
CA ILE A 88 -8.87 2.66 -5.26
C ILE A 88 -8.95 1.33 -5.98
N VAL A 89 -8.09 0.38 -5.61
CA VAL A 89 -8.12 -0.99 -6.12
C VAL A 89 -9.45 -1.64 -5.71
N ARG A 90 -10.16 -2.18 -6.69
CA ARG A 90 -11.49 -2.75 -6.44
C ARG A 90 -11.39 -4.14 -5.82
N VAL A 91 -12.09 -4.36 -4.72
CA VAL A 91 -12.35 -5.70 -4.18
C VAL A 91 -13.48 -6.36 -4.96
N LEU A 92 -13.23 -7.58 -5.41
CA LEU A 92 -14.14 -8.40 -6.22
C LEU A 92 -14.84 -9.48 -5.40
N GLY A 93 -14.20 -9.91 -4.29
CA GLY A 93 -14.73 -10.93 -3.40
C GLY A 93 -13.78 -11.29 -2.28
N SER A 94 -14.21 -12.19 -1.43
CA SER A 94 -13.42 -12.74 -0.33
C SER A 94 -13.90 -14.15 -0.02
N GLY A 95 -13.11 -14.89 0.74
CA GLY A 95 -13.45 -16.23 1.18
C GLY A 95 -12.40 -16.81 2.10
N THR A 96 -12.56 -18.13 2.33
CA THR A 96 -11.59 -18.93 3.09
C THR A 96 -11.06 -20.05 2.22
N THR A 97 -9.77 -20.39 2.36
CA THR A 97 -9.19 -21.58 1.74
C THR A 97 -9.82 -22.83 2.38
N GLY A 98 -10.08 -23.87 1.58
CA GLY A 98 -10.74 -25.10 2.08
C GLY A 98 -9.74 -26.07 2.74
N HIS A 99 -10.26 -26.98 3.57
CA HIS A 99 -9.49 -28.10 4.16
C HIS A 99 -8.90 -29.06 3.11
N GLN A 100 -9.51 -29.14 1.91
CA GLN A 100 -9.07 -30.04 0.84
C GLN A 100 -7.73 -29.68 0.22
N GLU A 101 -7.19 -28.49 0.55
CA GLU A 101 -5.94 -27.98 -0.01
C GLU A 101 -4.72 -28.32 0.87
N GLY A 102 -4.87 -29.21 1.87
CA GLY A 102 -3.78 -29.75 2.68
C GLY A 102 -3.11 -28.75 3.62
N GLY A 103 -3.77 -27.63 3.94
CA GLY A 103 -3.24 -26.57 4.77
C GLY A 103 -4.23 -26.02 5.79
N GLU A 104 -3.75 -25.12 6.66
CA GLU A 104 -4.61 -24.34 7.54
C GLU A 104 -5.63 -23.52 6.75
N ILE A 105 -6.85 -23.40 7.29
CA ILE A 105 -7.86 -22.49 6.75
C ILE A 105 -7.32 -21.07 6.85
N ARG A 106 -7.31 -20.35 5.74
CA ARG A 106 -6.84 -18.96 5.68
C ARG A 106 -7.86 -18.09 4.99
N ASN A 107 -8.01 -16.89 5.47
CA ASN A 107 -8.82 -15.88 4.81
C ASN A 107 -8.10 -15.39 3.55
N PHE A 108 -8.87 -15.07 2.50
CA PHE A 108 -8.34 -14.41 1.30
C PHE A 108 -9.25 -13.30 0.80
N LEU A 109 -8.67 -12.34 0.13
CA LEU A 109 -9.33 -11.24 -0.54
C LEU A 109 -9.00 -11.30 -2.03
N VAL A 110 -10.00 -11.14 -2.89
CA VAL A 110 -9.85 -11.08 -4.33
C VAL A 110 -10.01 -9.65 -4.80
N MET A 111 -9.05 -9.17 -5.55
CA MET A 111 -9.00 -7.79 -6.05
C MET A 111 -8.82 -7.78 -7.56
N GLU A 112 -9.17 -6.68 -8.21
CA GLU A 112 -8.76 -6.45 -9.59
C GLU A 112 -7.23 -6.53 -9.71
N LEU A 113 -6.75 -7.09 -10.80
CA LEU A 113 -5.33 -7.11 -11.10
C LEU A 113 -4.92 -5.76 -11.67
N VAL A 114 -4.00 -5.08 -10.99
CA VAL A 114 -3.41 -3.82 -11.46
C VAL A 114 -2.20 -4.14 -12.33
N GLU A 115 -2.24 -3.74 -13.59
CA GLU A 115 -1.12 -3.90 -14.53
C GLU A 115 -0.09 -2.79 -14.34
N GLY A 116 0.83 -3.03 -13.42
CA GLY A 116 1.85 -2.08 -13.02
C GLY A 116 2.63 -2.57 -11.81
N MET A 117 3.09 -1.66 -10.98
CA MET A 117 3.85 -2.00 -9.78
C MET A 117 3.54 -1.03 -8.63
N ASP A 118 3.94 -1.40 -7.41
CA ASP A 118 3.82 -0.50 -6.28
C ASP A 118 4.81 0.67 -6.37
N LEU A 119 4.44 1.80 -5.78
CA LEU A 119 5.22 3.03 -5.82
C LEU A 119 6.59 2.87 -5.15
N ARG A 120 6.73 2.02 -4.13
CA ARG A 120 8.02 1.71 -3.50
C ARG A 120 8.99 1.09 -4.50
N THR A 121 8.50 0.14 -5.31
CA THR A 121 9.29 -0.50 -6.37
C THR A 121 9.71 0.52 -7.44
N LEU A 122 8.80 1.40 -7.87
CA LEU A 122 9.12 2.46 -8.81
C LEU A 122 10.22 3.39 -8.27
N LEU A 123 10.07 3.86 -7.03
CA LEU A 123 11.01 4.79 -6.40
C LEU A 123 12.37 4.16 -6.06
N HIS A 124 12.45 2.81 -5.99
CA HIS A 124 13.73 2.12 -5.80
C HIS A 124 14.67 2.30 -7.01
N HIS A 125 14.12 2.48 -8.20
CA HIS A 125 14.93 2.67 -9.42
C HIS A 125 15.35 4.13 -9.59
N GLN A 126 14.44 5.07 -9.38
CA GLN A 126 14.71 6.52 -9.51
C GLN A 126 13.62 7.36 -8.84
N PRO A 127 13.94 8.59 -8.41
CA PRO A 127 12.91 9.55 -7.99
C PRO A 127 11.91 9.81 -9.11
N ALA A 128 10.67 10.08 -8.73
CA ALA A 128 9.64 10.45 -9.70
C ALA A 128 9.84 11.90 -10.19
N SER A 129 9.47 12.14 -11.43
CA SER A 129 9.40 13.52 -11.94
C SER A 129 8.33 14.32 -11.19
N PRO A 130 8.42 15.67 -11.17
CA PRO A 130 7.38 16.49 -10.58
C PRO A 130 5.98 16.24 -11.21
N ARG A 131 5.91 15.89 -12.49
CA ARG A 131 4.64 15.57 -13.17
C ARG A 131 4.05 14.26 -12.63
N GLU A 132 4.83 13.20 -12.57
CA GLU A 132 4.40 11.91 -12.01
C GLU A 132 3.95 12.07 -10.56
N THR A 133 4.76 12.74 -9.73
CA THR A 133 4.41 13.03 -8.33
C THR A 133 3.08 13.78 -8.23
N ALA A 134 2.86 14.82 -9.06
CA ALA A 134 1.62 15.57 -9.03
C ALA A 134 0.39 14.72 -9.40
N GLU A 135 0.49 13.91 -10.43
CA GLU A 135 -0.60 13.04 -10.88
C GLU A 135 -0.92 11.95 -9.85
N TRP A 136 0.11 11.25 -9.34
CA TRP A 136 -0.08 10.17 -8.38
C TRP A 136 -0.64 10.69 -7.05
N VAL A 137 -0.03 11.73 -6.46
CA VAL A 137 -0.49 12.29 -5.19
C VAL A 137 -1.89 12.89 -5.33
N SER A 138 -2.18 13.60 -6.43
CA SER A 138 -3.53 14.10 -6.70
C SER A 138 -4.54 12.96 -6.86
N GLY A 139 -4.14 11.83 -7.48
CA GLY A 139 -4.95 10.62 -7.57
C GLY A 139 -5.31 10.05 -6.21
N ILE A 140 -4.31 9.84 -5.37
CA ILE A 140 -4.51 9.32 -4.01
C ILE A 140 -5.30 10.31 -3.14
N ALA A 141 -5.04 11.62 -3.24
CA ALA A 141 -5.84 12.63 -2.55
C ALA A 141 -7.32 12.60 -2.95
N ARG A 142 -7.65 12.28 -4.21
CA ARG A 142 -9.05 12.03 -4.65
C ARG A 142 -9.62 10.77 -3.98
N ALA A 143 -8.85 9.68 -3.88
CA ALA A 143 -9.27 8.47 -3.16
C ALA A 143 -9.53 8.79 -1.69
N LEU A 144 -8.61 9.48 -1.02
CA LEU A 144 -8.78 9.91 0.38
C LEU A 144 -10.00 10.81 0.54
N THR A 145 -10.23 11.78 -0.34
CA THR A 145 -11.44 12.62 -0.30
C THR A 145 -12.71 11.76 -0.36
N TYR A 146 -12.72 10.72 -1.19
CA TYR A 146 -13.86 9.83 -1.34
C TYR A 146 -14.14 9.01 -0.08
N ILE A 147 -13.11 8.45 0.58
CA ILE A 147 -13.27 7.65 1.80
C ILE A 147 -13.50 8.52 3.04
N HIS A 148 -12.82 9.66 3.17
CA HIS A 148 -13.00 10.59 4.29
C HIS A 148 -14.44 11.11 4.41
N ARG A 149 -15.11 11.40 3.26
CA ARG A 149 -16.53 11.75 3.24
C ARG A 149 -17.47 10.65 3.73
N ARG A 150 -16.97 9.41 3.85
CA ARG A 150 -17.68 8.25 4.38
C ARG A 150 -17.28 7.90 5.80
N GLY A 151 -16.49 8.77 6.45
CA GLY A 151 -15.99 8.54 7.80
C GLY A 151 -14.92 7.45 7.89
N ILE A 152 -14.26 7.11 6.77
CA ILE A 152 -13.22 6.10 6.71
C ILE A 152 -11.87 6.80 6.68
N VAL A 153 -10.95 6.40 7.56
CA VAL A 153 -9.53 6.78 7.59
C VAL A 153 -8.73 5.57 7.12
N HIS A 154 -7.73 5.77 6.27
CA HIS A 154 -6.95 4.65 5.70
C HIS A 154 -5.93 4.08 6.67
N ASN A 155 -5.24 4.93 7.44
CA ASN A 155 -4.25 4.61 8.48
C ASN A 155 -2.95 3.91 8.04
N ASP A 156 -2.78 3.57 6.78
CA ASP A 156 -1.55 2.92 6.28
C ASP A 156 -1.15 3.45 4.89
N ILE A 157 -1.10 4.79 4.75
CA ILE A 157 -0.63 5.43 3.52
C ILE A 157 0.90 5.33 3.45
N LYS A 158 1.38 4.57 2.47
CA LYS A 158 2.81 4.37 2.20
C LYS A 158 3.03 3.98 0.73
N PRO A 159 4.26 4.09 0.18
CA PRO A 159 4.51 3.73 -1.23
C PRO A 159 4.15 2.28 -1.58
N GLY A 160 4.30 1.33 -0.65
CA GLY A 160 3.94 -0.07 -0.88
C GLY A 160 2.43 -0.32 -1.03
N ASN A 161 1.58 0.59 -0.55
CA ASN A 161 0.11 0.51 -0.63
C ASN A 161 -0.46 1.40 -1.75
N ILE A 162 0.39 1.94 -2.61
CA ILE A 162 0.01 2.71 -3.79
C ILE A 162 0.49 1.96 -5.02
N LEU A 163 -0.44 1.41 -5.78
CA LEU A 163 -0.15 0.76 -7.07
C LEU A 163 -0.28 1.78 -8.19
N VAL A 164 0.67 1.78 -9.12
CA VAL A 164 0.61 2.62 -10.32
C VAL A 164 0.25 1.73 -11.51
N ASN A 165 -0.98 1.87 -11.99
CA ASN A 165 -1.47 1.17 -13.17
C ASN A 165 -0.93 1.86 -14.43
N LEU A 166 0.08 1.25 -15.03
CA LEU A 166 0.74 1.79 -16.21
C LEU A 166 -0.08 1.55 -17.49
N ALA A 167 -0.86 0.46 -17.54
CA ALA A 167 -1.72 0.16 -18.68
C ALA A 167 -2.92 1.11 -18.81
N ALA A 168 -3.34 1.73 -17.69
CA ALA A 168 -4.47 2.66 -17.68
C ALA A 168 -4.14 4.05 -18.27
N ASP A 169 -2.85 4.35 -18.52
CA ASP A 169 -2.38 5.62 -19.10
C ASP A 169 -1.12 5.38 -19.95
N PRO A 170 -1.25 4.72 -21.13
CA PRO A 170 -0.12 4.37 -21.98
C PRO A 170 0.68 5.61 -22.42
N GLY A 171 1.98 5.64 -22.09
CA GLY A 171 2.88 6.77 -22.39
C GLY A 171 2.76 7.96 -21.43
N GLY A 172 1.89 7.89 -20.44
CA GLY A 172 1.74 8.84 -19.34
C GLY A 172 2.31 8.33 -18.02
N PRO A 173 2.05 9.05 -16.93
CA PRO A 173 2.53 8.68 -15.59
C PRO A 173 1.83 7.44 -14.99
N GLY A 174 0.82 6.90 -15.64
CA GLY A 174 -0.02 5.85 -15.07
C GLY A 174 -1.05 6.40 -14.06
N VAL A 175 -1.94 5.53 -13.61
CA VAL A 175 -3.00 5.87 -12.65
C VAL A 175 -2.65 5.28 -11.28
N ALA A 176 -2.42 6.14 -10.28
CA ALA A 176 -2.19 5.71 -8.91
C ALA A 176 -3.50 5.21 -8.26
N GLN A 177 -3.45 4.03 -7.67
CA GLN A 177 -4.56 3.37 -7.00
C GLN A 177 -4.15 2.94 -5.59
N LEU A 178 -4.99 3.27 -4.61
CA LEU A 178 -4.79 2.93 -3.20
C LEU A 178 -5.29 1.51 -2.94
N THR A 179 -4.48 0.72 -2.26
CA THR A 179 -4.79 -0.65 -1.84
C THR A 179 -4.52 -0.82 -0.35
N ASP A 180 -4.84 -2.01 0.18
CA ASP A 180 -4.56 -2.36 1.57
C ASP A 180 -5.08 -1.30 2.54
N PHE A 181 -6.39 -1.17 2.58
CA PHE A 181 -7.06 -0.48 3.68
C PHE A 181 -6.66 -1.25 4.93
N GLY A 182 -5.57 -0.81 5.54
CA GLY A 182 -5.08 -1.40 6.76
C GLY A 182 -6.28 -1.61 7.66
N ILE A 183 -6.39 -2.78 8.32
CA ILE A 183 -7.53 -3.11 9.17
C ILE A 183 -7.77 -1.91 10.06
N ALA A 184 -8.45 -0.94 9.49
CA ALA A 184 -8.62 0.37 10.04
C ALA A 184 -9.53 0.18 11.23
N LEU A 185 -8.92 0.15 12.38
CA LEU A 185 -9.58 0.16 13.68
C LEU A 185 -10.42 1.45 13.74
N THR A 186 -11.58 1.43 13.08
CA THR A 186 -12.59 2.44 13.34
C THR A 186 -13.05 2.23 14.77
N GLY A 187 -12.49 3.02 15.70
CA GLY A 187 -12.92 3.11 17.09
C GLY A 187 -12.23 2.18 18.09
N GLY A 188 -11.07 1.63 17.79
CA GLY A 188 -10.23 0.97 18.79
C GLY A 188 -8.95 1.78 19.01
N THR A 189 -8.57 1.99 20.26
CA THR A 189 -7.25 2.51 20.62
C THR A 189 -6.19 1.68 19.94
N ALA A 190 -5.40 2.31 19.07
CA ALA A 190 -4.20 1.67 18.54
C ALA A 190 -3.36 1.21 19.72
N THR A 191 -3.23 -0.11 19.89
CA THR A 191 -2.31 -0.63 20.91
C THR A 191 -0.90 -0.24 20.42
N PRO A 192 -0.10 0.49 21.21
CA PRO A 192 1.27 0.80 20.84
C PRO A 192 1.99 -0.51 20.49
N GLY A 193 2.42 -0.67 19.25
CA GLY A 193 3.09 -1.89 18.75
C GLY A 193 2.23 -2.82 17.90
N SER A 194 0.92 -2.61 17.73
CA SER A 194 0.05 -3.44 16.86
C SER A 194 -0.18 -2.85 15.46
N SER A 195 0.35 -1.66 15.15
CA SER A 195 0.29 -1.13 13.79
C SER A 195 1.27 -1.90 12.92
N SER A 196 0.78 -2.78 12.07
CA SER A 196 1.56 -3.45 11.02
C SER A 196 2.10 -2.48 9.95
N GLY A 197 1.86 -1.17 10.13
CA GLY A 197 2.35 -0.11 9.26
C GLY A 197 3.87 0.05 9.34
N THR A 198 4.50 0.33 8.22
CA THR A 198 5.92 0.70 8.19
C THR A 198 6.09 2.01 8.96
N PRO A 199 6.81 2.05 10.10
CA PRO A 199 6.84 3.19 11.03
C PRO A 199 7.27 4.52 10.42
N HIS A 200 7.85 4.48 9.22
CA HIS A 200 8.38 5.65 8.50
C HIS A 200 7.31 6.63 7.99
N TYR A 201 6.01 6.26 7.97
CA TYR A 201 4.94 7.12 7.41
C TYR A 201 3.88 7.51 8.44
N LEU A 202 3.95 7.01 9.67
CA LEU A 202 3.03 7.38 10.75
C LEU A 202 3.07 8.91 10.98
N SER A 203 1.96 9.50 11.33
CA SER A 203 1.90 10.91 11.75
C SER A 203 2.44 11.11 13.17
N PRO A 204 2.80 12.35 13.58
CA PRO A 204 3.27 12.61 14.93
C PRO A 204 2.28 12.18 16.03
N GLU A 205 0.98 12.40 15.81
CA GLU A 205 -0.08 11.98 16.72
C GLU A 205 -0.17 10.45 16.84
N GLU A 206 -0.03 9.72 15.74
CA GLU A 206 0.00 8.24 15.78
C GLU A 206 1.23 7.72 16.53
N VAL A 207 2.39 8.35 16.36
CA VAL A 207 3.59 7.98 17.13
C VAL A 207 3.41 8.24 18.62
N ARG A 208 2.65 9.27 19.01
CA ARG A 208 2.30 9.55 20.41
C ARG A 208 1.22 8.62 20.96
N GLY A 209 0.65 7.71 20.14
CA GLY A 209 -0.44 6.82 20.53
C GLY A 209 -1.81 7.50 20.56
N GLU A 210 -1.93 8.67 19.94
CA GLU A 210 -3.22 9.35 19.78
C GLU A 210 -4.02 8.73 18.60
N ASN A 211 -5.31 9.03 18.53
CA ASN A 211 -6.17 8.50 17.48
C ASN A 211 -5.81 9.06 16.09
N SER A 212 -5.69 8.17 15.12
CA SER A 212 -5.56 8.56 13.71
C SER A 212 -6.82 9.26 13.23
N THR A 213 -6.63 10.26 12.37
CA THR A 213 -7.71 11.02 11.76
C THR A 213 -7.50 11.15 10.25
N THR A 214 -8.43 11.82 9.56
CA THR A 214 -8.25 12.16 8.14
C THR A 214 -7.03 13.04 7.89
N ALA A 215 -6.57 13.79 8.90
CA ALA A 215 -5.36 14.60 8.83
C ALA A 215 -4.08 13.73 8.92
N SER A 216 -4.14 12.56 9.58
CA SER A 216 -3.03 11.61 9.62
C SER A 216 -2.76 11.02 8.23
N ASP A 217 -3.81 10.64 7.48
CA ASP A 217 -3.67 10.20 6.08
C ASP A 217 -3.02 11.29 5.20
N VAL A 218 -3.38 12.56 5.41
CA VAL A 218 -2.79 13.70 4.66
C VAL A 218 -1.32 13.87 4.99
N TYR A 219 -0.93 13.74 6.27
CA TYR A 219 0.47 13.76 6.68
C TYR A 219 1.28 12.67 5.99
N SER A 220 0.83 11.42 6.09
CA SER A 220 1.48 10.28 5.46
C SER A 220 1.61 10.44 3.95
N LEU A 221 0.56 10.97 3.27
CA LEU A 221 0.62 11.30 1.85
C LEU A 221 1.64 12.42 1.55
N GLY A 222 1.82 13.39 2.45
CA GLY A 222 2.87 14.40 2.37
C GLY A 222 4.27 13.81 2.39
N LEU A 223 4.52 12.83 3.28
CA LEU A 223 5.79 12.09 3.32
C LEU A 223 6.03 11.28 2.05
N VAL A 224 4.99 10.61 1.53
CA VAL A 224 5.07 9.90 0.24
C VAL A 224 5.41 10.86 -0.90
N ALA A 225 4.78 12.04 -0.94
CA ALA A 225 5.05 13.04 -1.98
C ALA A 225 6.50 13.55 -1.91
N LEU A 226 7.04 13.76 -0.70
CA LEU A 226 8.44 14.15 -0.52
C LEU A 226 9.40 13.05 -1.00
N GLU A 227 9.11 11.79 -0.68
CA GLU A 227 9.90 10.64 -1.15
C GLU A 227 9.84 10.48 -2.67
N CYS A 228 8.68 10.69 -3.30
CA CYS A 228 8.58 10.71 -4.77
C CYS A 228 9.57 11.70 -5.40
N LEU A 229 9.66 12.92 -4.86
CA LEU A 229 10.51 13.97 -5.41
C LEU A 229 12.00 13.80 -5.12
N THR A 230 12.35 13.13 -4.02
CA THR A 230 13.73 13.06 -3.52
C THR A 230 14.35 11.68 -3.66
N GLY A 231 13.55 10.63 -3.83
CA GLY A 231 13.98 9.23 -3.79
C GLY A 231 14.39 8.75 -2.39
N THR A 232 14.18 9.58 -1.36
CA THR A 232 14.61 9.26 0.02
C THR A 232 13.47 9.48 1.00
N LYS A 233 13.39 8.62 2.02
CA LYS A 233 12.41 8.78 3.09
C LYS A 233 12.62 10.12 3.82
N ALA A 234 11.52 10.76 4.18
CA ALA A 234 11.53 12.04 4.90
C ALA A 234 12.26 11.96 6.25
N PHE A 235 12.11 10.85 6.94
CA PHE A 235 12.82 10.53 8.19
C PHE A 235 13.54 9.18 7.97
N PRO A 236 14.79 9.21 7.46
CA PRO A 236 15.59 8.02 7.21
C PRO A 236 16.09 7.39 8.52
N GLY A 237 16.64 6.18 8.43
CA GLY A 237 17.20 5.46 9.57
C GLY A 237 16.30 4.32 10.07
N PRO A 238 16.68 3.71 11.21
CA PRO A 238 15.89 2.65 11.84
C PRO A 238 14.47 3.11 12.21
N PRO A 239 13.49 2.20 12.26
CA PRO A 239 12.09 2.54 12.53
C PRO A 239 11.87 3.41 13.77
N LEU A 240 12.48 3.06 14.89
CA LEU A 240 12.34 3.80 16.15
C LEU A 240 12.90 5.23 16.06
N GLU A 241 14.08 5.40 15.45
CA GLU A 241 14.68 6.71 15.25
C GLU A 241 13.84 7.60 14.34
N SER A 242 13.29 7.02 13.27
CA SER A 242 12.37 7.71 12.36
C SER A 242 11.10 8.16 13.09
N MET A 243 10.55 7.34 13.99
CA MET A 243 9.39 7.71 14.81
C MET A 243 9.71 8.87 15.75
N VAL A 244 10.83 8.80 16.48
CA VAL A 244 11.26 9.87 17.40
C VAL A 244 11.53 11.16 16.65
N ALA A 245 12.25 11.12 15.54
CA ALA A 245 12.61 12.30 14.76
C ALA A 245 11.41 13.16 14.36
N ARG A 246 10.28 12.54 13.96
CA ARG A 246 9.07 13.27 13.55
C ARG A 246 8.28 13.89 14.71
N THR A 247 8.46 13.40 15.93
CA THR A 247 7.86 14.06 17.11
C THR A 247 8.68 15.27 17.58
N LEU A 248 9.93 15.36 17.13
CA LEU A 248 10.85 16.45 17.47
C LEU A 248 10.89 17.58 16.45
N GLY A 249 10.43 17.33 15.22
CA GLY A 249 10.47 18.34 14.17
C GLY A 249 9.84 17.94 12.85
N GLU A 250 9.77 18.90 11.94
CA GLU A 250 9.25 18.73 10.60
C GLU A 250 10.21 17.96 9.69
N PRO A 251 9.72 17.32 8.61
CA PRO A 251 10.57 16.67 7.62
C PRO A 251 11.46 17.70 6.91
N ARG A 252 12.74 17.37 6.74
CA ARG A 252 13.65 18.22 6.00
C ARG A 252 13.36 18.16 4.51
N ILE A 253 12.89 19.28 3.94
CA ILE A 253 12.68 19.42 2.50
C ILE A 253 13.96 20.01 1.88
N PRO A 254 14.65 19.28 0.98
CA PRO A 254 15.86 19.75 0.34
C PRO A 254 15.61 21.02 -0.51
N GLY A 255 16.61 21.91 -0.58
CA GLY A 255 16.54 23.13 -1.40
C GLY A 255 16.44 22.88 -2.92
N THR A 256 16.66 21.62 -3.36
CA THR A 256 16.43 21.18 -4.75
C THR A 256 14.94 21.10 -5.08
N VAL A 257 14.08 20.94 -4.08
CA VAL A 257 12.61 20.96 -4.25
C VAL A 257 12.16 22.41 -4.46
N ARG A 258 11.48 22.64 -5.57
CA ARG A 258 11.00 24.00 -5.92
C ARG A 258 10.12 24.56 -4.81
N ARG A 259 10.23 25.87 -4.53
CA ARG A 259 9.51 26.58 -3.45
C ARG A 259 8.00 26.28 -3.40
N ARG A 260 7.33 26.24 -4.56
CA ARG A 260 5.87 25.92 -4.60
C ARG A 260 5.55 24.54 -4.04
N TRP A 261 6.38 23.55 -4.34
CA TRP A 261 6.28 22.19 -3.81
C TRP A 261 6.57 22.16 -2.31
N SER A 262 7.65 22.83 -1.89
CA SER A 262 8.03 22.93 -0.48
C SER A 262 6.89 23.49 0.38
N MET A 263 6.22 24.56 -0.08
CA MET A 263 5.06 25.13 0.64
C MET A 263 3.91 24.13 0.80
N VAL A 264 3.60 23.35 -0.23
CA VAL A 264 2.53 22.34 -0.16
C VAL A 264 2.91 21.19 0.76
N LEU A 265 4.17 20.72 0.67
CA LEU A 265 4.68 19.65 1.52
C LEU A 265 4.68 20.05 3.00
N HIS A 266 5.17 21.27 3.35
CA HIS A 266 5.10 21.78 4.73
C HIS A 266 3.66 21.83 5.24
N ALA A 267 2.71 22.33 4.44
CA ALA A 267 1.31 22.34 4.83
C ALA A 267 0.73 20.94 5.09
N MET A 268 1.10 19.95 4.25
CA MET A 268 0.62 18.57 4.44
C MET A 268 1.27 17.89 5.64
N THR A 269 2.52 18.24 5.97
CA THR A 269 3.29 17.63 7.05
C THR A 269 3.38 18.54 8.28
N ASP A 270 2.44 19.45 8.45
CA ASP A 270 2.32 20.29 9.66
C ASP A 270 2.25 19.39 10.90
N PRO A 271 3.08 19.63 11.94
CA PRO A 271 2.99 18.87 13.19
C PRO A 271 1.62 18.93 13.85
N ASP A 272 0.90 20.07 13.73
CA ASP A 272 -0.48 20.19 14.19
C ASP A 272 -1.46 19.64 13.14
N PRO A 273 -2.23 18.56 13.45
CA PRO A 273 -3.24 18.04 12.54
C PRO A 273 -4.27 19.07 12.07
N ALA A 274 -4.57 20.07 12.90
CA ALA A 274 -5.53 21.13 12.56
C ALA A 274 -5.00 22.12 11.52
N GLY A 275 -3.67 22.25 11.40
CA GLY A 275 -3.01 23.08 10.38
C GLY A 275 -2.98 22.44 8.99
N ARG A 276 -3.21 21.13 8.90
CA ARG A 276 -3.12 20.39 7.63
C ARG A 276 -4.32 20.64 6.74
N PRO A 277 -4.10 20.71 5.39
CA PRO A 277 -5.21 20.78 4.44
C PRO A 277 -6.03 19.49 4.44
N SER A 278 -7.31 19.58 4.13
CA SER A 278 -8.11 18.39 3.82
C SER A 278 -7.62 17.71 2.54
N ALA A 279 -7.91 16.42 2.36
CA ALA A 279 -7.56 15.69 1.14
C ALA A 279 -8.14 16.39 -0.14
N SER A 280 -9.31 16.98 -0.06
CA SER A 280 -9.90 17.74 -1.18
C SER A 280 -9.13 19.02 -1.51
N GLN A 281 -8.57 19.70 -0.52
CA GLN A 281 -7.70 20.86 -0.73
C GLN A 281 -6.36 20.44 -1.36
N VAL A 282 -5.80 19.30 -0.92
CA VAL A 282 -4.58 18.71 -1.52
C VAL A 282 -4.77 18.49 -3.03
N VAL A 283 -5.91 17.96 -3.49
CA VAL A 283 -6.21 17.81 -4.92
C VAL A 283 -6.06 19.15 -5.65
N GLY A 284 -6.59 20.24 -5.07
CA GLY A 284 -6.50 21.59 -5.65
C GLY A 284 -5.06 22.11 -5.69
N MET A 285 -4.28 21.85 -4.64
CA MET A 285 -2.87 22.27 -4.55
C MET A 285 -2.03 21.58 -5.63
N PHE A 286 -2.10 20.25 -5.75
CA PHE A 286 -1.31 19.49 -6.72
C PHE A 286 -1.71 19.78 -8.18
N ARG A 287 -2.98 20.03 -8.46
CA ARG A 287 -3.42 20.48 -9.79
C ARG A 287 -2.79 21.81 -10.23
N ARG A 288 -2.40 22.68 -9.28
CA ARG A 288 -1.69 23.94 -9.58
C ARG A 288 -0.18 23.71 -9.77
N LEU A 289 0.38 22.65 -9.20
CA LEU A 289 1.79 22.27 -9.35
C LEU A 289 2.08 21.57 -10.68
N SER A 290 1.10 20.91 -11.28
CA SER A 290 1.21 20.22 -12.57
C SER A 290 1.11 21.18 -13.78
N ARG A 291 0.79 22.46 -13.55
CA ARG A 291 0.79 23.55 -14.55
C ARG A 291 2.11 24.30 -14.55
#